data_a423b0b3576a8473e0098c6b64b7fb18
#
_entry.id   a423b0b3576a8473e0098c6b64b7fb18
#
_cell.length_a   1.000
_cell.length_b   1.000
_cell.length_c   1.000
_cell.angle_alpha   90.00
_cell.angle_beta   90.00
_cell.angle_gamma   90.00
#
_symmetry.space_group_name_H-M   'P 1'
#
loop_
_entity.id
_entity.type
_entity.pdbx_description
1 polymer ?
#
loop_
_entity_poly.entity_id
_entity_poly.type
_entity_poly.pdbx_seq_one_letter_code
_entity_poly.pdbx_strand_id
1 'polypeptide(L)'
;MVEVQALAVEKVTELARQLRVDSIRSTTEAGSGHPTSSMSAADLMAVLMTKYLRYDFERPDYAYNDRLIFSKGHACPLLYSMYKAAGAVTDKELMSLRKMGSRLEGHPVPKIIPWVDVATGSLGQGLALGVGMAINGKFLDKLDYRVWVLLGDSEMAEGSVWEALACASHYKLDNMIAILDMNRLGQRGETALGWNSAAYAERAKAFGCHVIEINGHDIAQIDNAYKAALAVTGQPVLIVAKTEKGHGIPLTANQDNWHGKPLSAEQAAEAIKLLGGTSDISVKVAMPPEMPSKPQLSAGITGSGKFIVPSYSGPAATREAYGDALKALGTA
;
A
#
# COMPACT_ATOMS: atom_id res chain seq x y z
N MET A 1 20.51 3.76 -19.21
CA MET A 1 19.27 3.04 -18.88
C MET A 1 19.65 1.63 -18.51
N VAL A 2 19.63 1.27 -17.23
CA VAL A 2 19.85 -0.11 -16.82
C VAL A 2 18.52 -0.81 -17.13
N GLU A 3 18.51 -1.67 -18.15
CA GLU A 3 17.38 -2.56 -18.40
C GLU A 3 17.16 -3.41 -17.13
N VAL A 4 16.09 -3.11 -16.42
CA VAL A 4 15.56 -4.04 -15.40
C VAL A 4 15.07 -5.22 -16.21
N GLN A 5 15.85 -6.29 -16.23
CA GLN A 5 15.49 -7.52 -16.92
C GLN A 5 14.13 -7.96 -16.38
N ALA A 6 13.10 -7.87 -17.22
CA ALA A 6 11.75 -8.32 -16.86
C ALA A 6 11.85 -9.78 -16.41
N LEU A 7 11.55 -10.05 -15.14
CA LEU A 7 11.51 -11.42 -14.63
C LEU A 7 10.48 -12.20 -15.43
N ALA A 8 10.81 -13.44 -15.81
CA ALA A 8 9.85 -14.32 -16.44
C ALA A 8 8.64 -14.55 -15.53
N VAL A 9 7.46 -14.80 -16.11
CA VAL A 9 6.20 -15.01 -15.36
C VAL A 9 6.37 -16.06 -14.27
N GLU A 10 7.13 -17.13 -14.55
CA GLU A 10 7.43 -18.20 -13.60
C GLU A 10 8.12 -17.67 -12.32
N LYS A 11 9.13 -16.80 -12.47
CA LYS A 11 9.85 -16.21 -11.32
C LYS A 11 8.96 -15.31 -10.47
N VAL A 12 8.04 -14.57 -11.10
CA VAL A 12 7.07 -13.74 -10.37
C VAL A 12 6.07 -14.61 -9.62
N THR A 13 5.63 -15.72 -10.24
CA THR A 13 4.75 -16.72 -9.61
C THR A 13 5.43 -17.38 -8.42
N GLU A 14 6.71 -17.73 -8.56
CA GLU A 14 7.50 -18.30 -7.45
C GLU A 14 7.69 -17.29 -6.31
N LEU A 15 7.92 -16.02 -6.63
CA LEU A 15 7.97 -14.97 -5.62
C LEU A 15 6.63 -14.85 -4.88
N ALA A 16 5.52 -14.78 -5.59
CA ALA A 16 4.19 -14.71 -4.99
C ALA A 16 3.93 -15.90 -4.05
N ARG A 17 4.38 -17.10 -4.45
CA ARG A 17 4.35 -18.31 -3.62
C ARG A 17 5.20 -18.15 -2.35
N GLN A 18 6.44 -17.65 -2.48
CA GLN A 18 7.32 -17.36 -1.34
C GLN A 18 6.68 -16.37 -0.38
N LEU A 19 6.10 -15.28 -0.87
CA LEU A 19 5.44 -14.27 -0.05
C LEU A 19 4.28 -14.87 0.76
N ARG A 20 3.52 -15.83 0.18
CA ARG A 20 2.50 -16.60 0.91
C ARG A 20 3.12 -17.47 2.00
N VAL A 21 4.15 -18.24 1.66
CA VAL A 21 4.86 -19.11 2.59
C VAL A 21 5.45 -18.32 3.76
N ASP A 22 6.11 -17.22 3.49
CA ASP A 22 6.73 -16.37 4.51
C ASP A 22 5.67 -15.70 5.42
N SER A 23 4.52 -15.32 4.86
CA SER A 23 3.38 -14.83 5.65
C SER A 23 2.79 -15.91 6.57
N ILE A 24 2.71 -17.16 6.11
CA ILE A 24 2.29 -18.29 6.93
C ILE A 24 3.31 -18.55 8.04
N ARG A 25 4.59 -18.68 7.69
CA ARG A 25 5.68 -18.95 8.64
C ARG A 25 5.71 -17.93 9.77
N SER A 26 5.75 -16.66 9.42
CA SER A 26 5.84 -15.57 10.41
C SER A 26 4.63 -15.48 11.32
N THR A 27 3.42 -15.67 10.81
CA THR A 27 2.19 -15.63 11.61
C THR A 27 2.01 -16.89 12.47
N THR A 28 2.44 -18.05 11.99
CA THR A 28 2.44 -19.31 12.76
C THR A 28 3.44 -19.24 13.91
N GLU A 29 4.65 -18.75 13.66
CA GLU A 29 5.69 -18.56 14.69
C GLU A 29 5.27 -17.52 15.74
N ALA A 30 4.52 -16.50 15.33
CA ALA A 30 3.96 -15.50 16.23
C ALA A 30 2.74 -16.01 17.03
N GLY A 31 2.10 -17.11 16.58
CA GLY A 31 0.79 -17.53 17.11
C GLY A 31 -0.31 -16.48 16.93
N SER A 32 -0.11 -15.53 16.02
CA SER A 32 -0.99 -14.37 15.80
C SER A 32 -0.74 -13.73 14.44
N GLY A 33 -1.78 -13.13 13.85
CA GLY A 33 -1.66 -12.40 12.58
C GLY A 33 -2.70 -12.81 11.55
N HIS A 34 -2.56 -12.29 10.34
CA HIS A 34 -3.57 -12.42 9.28
C HIS A 34 -3.00 -13.08 8.02
N PRO A 35 -2.63 -14.38 8.05
CA PRO A 35 -2.03 -15.04 6.89
C PRO A 35 -2.96 -15.03 5.67
N THR A 36 -4.24 -15.31 5.84
CA THR A 36 -5.19 -15.40 4.72
C THR A 36 -5.39 -14.08 3.96
N SER A 37 -5.38 -12.96 4.68
CA SER A 37 -5.45 -11.61 4.09
C SER A 37 -4.14 -11.21 3.39
N SER A 38 -3.01 -11.80 3.79
CA SER A 38 -1.71 -11.66 3.14
C SER A 38 -1.64 -12.49 1.86
N MET A 39 -2.15 -13.71 1.89
CA MET A 39 -2.11 -14.66 0.77
C MET A 39 -2.92 -14.19 -0.44
N SER A 40 -4.06 -13.52 -0.22
CA SER A 40 -4.91 -13.03 -1.31
C SER A 40 -4.20 -12.02 -2.20
N ALA A 41 -3.41 -11.12 -1.64
CA ALA A 41 -2.76 -10.05 -2.37
C ALA A 41 -1.32 -10.37 -2.84
N ALA A 42 -0.83 -11.60 -2.61
CA ALA A 42 0.57 -11.93 -2.86
C ALA A 42 0.98 -11.81 -4.34
N ASP A 43 0.11 -12.19 -5.30
CA ASP A 43 0.39 -12.05 -6.74
C ASP A 43 0.44 -10.58 -7.15
N LEU A 44 -0.50 -9.78 -6.66
CA LEU A 44 -0.54 -8.33 -6.90
C LEU A 44 0.76 -7.67 -6.45
N MET A 45 1.21 -7.98 -5.25
CA MET A 45 2.42 -7.37 -4.68
C MET A 45 3.70 -7.93 -5.30
N ALA A 46 3.75 -9.20 -5.71
CA ALA A 46 4.89 -9.77 -6.41
C ALA A 46 5.13 -9.08 -7.76
N VAL A 47 4.07 -8.84 -8.54
CA VAL A 47 4.19 -8.10 -9.80
C VAL A 47 4.60 -6.65 -9.53
N LEU A 48 4.00 -6.00 -8.52
CA LEU A 48 4.31 -4.62 -8.19
C LEU A 48 5.80 -4.45 -7.87
N MET A 49 6.34 -5.24 -6.93
CA MET A 49 7.72 -5.05 -6.48
C MET A 49 8.76 -5.47 -7.52
N THR A 50 8.43 -6.37 -8.44
CA THR A 50 9.38 -6.84 -9.46
C THR A 50 9.46 -5.96 -10.68
N LYS A 51 8.38 -5.21 -11.02
CA LYS A 51 8.28 -4.52 -12.30
C LYS A 51 7.95 -3.04 -12.21
N TYR A 52 7.26 -2.58 -11.17
CA TYR A 52 6.64 -1.25 -11.16
C TYR A 52 7.04 -0.36 -10.00
N LEU A 53 7.26 -0.92 -8.82
CA LEU A 53 7.71 -0.17 -7.65
C LEU A 53 9.14 0.35 -7.86
N ARG A 54 9.34 1.63 -7.64
CA ARG A 54 10.66 2.29 -7.66
C ARG A 54 11.00 2.68 -6.24
N TYR A 55 11.95 1.98 -5.63
CA TYR A 55 12.26 2.21 -4.22
C TYR A 55 13.73 1.89 -3.88
N ASP A 56 14.39 2.79 -3.18
CA ASP A 56 15.72 2.59 -2.64
C ASP A 56 15.65 2.23 -1.16
N PHE A 57 15.84 0.95 -0.85
CA PHE A 57 15.76 0.45 0.52
C PHE A 57 16.93 0.89 1.41
N GLU A 58 18.05 1.35 0.82
CA GLU A 58 19.18 1.90 1.57
C GLU A 58 18.96 3.38 1.92
N ARG A 59 18.07 4.06 1.19
CA ARG A 59 17.70 5.47 1.42
C ARG A 59 16.17 5.60 1.55
N PRO A 60 15.58 5.14 2.64
CA PRO A 60 14.11 5.16 2.82
C PRO A 60 13.50 6.57 2.80
N ASP A 61 14.28 7.59 3.14
CA ASP A 61 13.92 9.01 3.10
C ASP A 61 14.14 9.68 1.73
N TYR A 62 14.57 8.90 0.71
CA TYR A 62 14.80 9.46 -0.61
C TYR A 62 13.52 9.96 -1.24
N ALA A 63 13.48 11.26 -1.56
CA ALA A 63 12.26 11.97 -1.96
C ALA A 63 11.55 11.37 -3.20
N TYR A 64 12.31 10.74 -4.10
CA TYR A 64 11.78 10.12 -5.32
C TYR A 64 11.34 8.67 -5.15
N ASN A 65 11.46 8.09 -3.96
CA ASN A 65 10.88 6.77 -3.67
C ASN A 65 9.38 6.80 -3.92
N ASP A 66 8.84 5.80 -4.61
CA ASP A 66 7.41 5.57 -4.66
C ASP A 66 6.87 5.32 -3.23
N ARG A 67 5.60 5.61 -2.99
CA ARG A 67 4.93 5.37 -1.72
C ARG A 67 4.07 4.13 -1.83
N LEU A 68 4.25 3.18 -0.91
CA LEU A 68 3.45 1.96 -0.86
C LEU A 68 2.70 1.89 0.47
N ILE A 69 1.38 2.03 0.40
CA ILE A 69 0.51 2.03 1.57
C ILE A 69 -0.32 0.75 1.58
N PHE A 70 -0.13 -0.06 2.60
CA PHE A 70 -1.03 -1.17 2.91
C PHE A 70 -2.19 -0.63 3.75
N SER A 71 -3.26 -0.13 3.11
CA SER A 71 -4.44 0.38 3.80
C SER A 71 -5.11 -0.72 4.62
N LYS A 72 -5.19 -1.95 4.07
CA LYS A 72 -5.47 -3.16 4.85
C LYS A 72 -4.24 -3.55 5.69
N GLY A 73 -3.91 -2.72 6.69
CA GLY A 73 -2.67 -2.83 7.47
C GLY A 73 -2.46 -4.17 8.17
N HIS A 74 -3.54 -4.91 8.45
CA HIS A 74 -3.48 -6.26 8.99
C HIS A 74 -2.79 -7.27 8.05
N ALA A 75 -2.65 -6.96 6.73
CA ALA A 75 -1.86 -7.77 5.79
C ALA A 75 -0.35 -7.47 5.87
N CYS A 76 0.13 -6.85 6.94
CA CYS A 76 1.55 -6.56 7.16
C CYS A 76 2.48 -7.79 7.07
N PRO A 77 2.08 -9.05 7.35
CA PRO A 77 2.95 -10.19 7.09
C PRO A 77 3.41 -10.27 5.63
N LEU A 78 2.53 -9.92 4.67
CA LEU A 78 2.90 -9.81 3.26
C LEU A 78 3.90 -8.68 3.02
N LEU A 79 3.66 -7.49 3.59
CA LEU A 79 4.56 -6.36 3.46
C LEU A 79 5.97 -6.68 3.99
N TYR A 80 6.05 -7.32 5.15
CA TYR A 80 7.34 -7.71 5.75
C TYR A 80 8.03 -8.83 4.95
N SER A 81 7.25 -9.72 4.34
CA SER A 81 7.77 -10.73 3.40
C SER A 81 8.34 -10.09 2.13
N MET A 82 7.72 -9.01 1.63
CA MET A 82 8.25 -8.20 0.54
C MET A 82 9.58 -7.54 0.95
N TYR A 83 9.67 -6.98 2.15
CA TYR A 83 10.92 -6.41 2.66
C TYR A 83 12.02 -7.45 2.81
N LYS A 84 11.68 -8.69 3.21
CA LYS A 84 12.62 -9.81 3.19
C LYS A 84 13.09 -10.12 1.77
N ALA A 85 12.19 -10.22 0.82
CA ALA A 85 12.55 -10.47 -0.57
C ALA A 85 13.40 -9.34 -1.19
N ALA A 86 13.23 -8.10 -0.73
CA ALA A 86 14.07 -6.96 -1.10
C ALA A 86 15.44 -6.94 -0.36
N GLY A 87 15.68 -7.85 0.60
CA GLY A 87 16.89 -7.89 1.41
C GLY A 87 16.93 -6.90 2.57
N ALA A 88 15.85 -6.18 2.83
CA ALA A 88 15.76 -5.17 3.89
C ALA A 88 15.45 -5.77 5.28
N VAL A 89 14.85 -6.96 5.31
CA VAL A 89 14.53 -7.75 6.51
C VAL A 89 15.16 -9.13 6.36
N THR A 90 15.81 -9.63 7.41
CA THR A 90 16.35 -10.99 7.41
C THR A 90 15.26 -12.03 7.72
N ASP A 91 15.48 -13.31 7.34
CA ASP A 91 14.55 -14.39 7.69
C ASP A 91 14.37 -14.52 9.21
N LYS A 92 15.45 -14.40 9.98
CA LYS A 92 15.40 -14.40 11.45
C LYS A 92 14.53 -13.27 11.99
N GLU A 93 14.63 -12.10 11.39
CA GLU A 93 13.84 -10.95 11.79
C GLU A 93 12.36 -11.13 11.41
N LEU A 94 12.07 -11.66 10.22
CA LEU A 94 10.70 -11.97 9.79
C LEU A 94 10.01 -12.92 10.81
N MET A 95 10.74 -13.91 11.34
CA MET A 95 10.24 -14.83 12.37
C MET A 95 10.09 -14.17 13.76
N SER A 96 10.46 -12.92 13.93
CA SER A 96 10.21 -12.15 15.14
C SER A 96 8.90 -11.35 15.13
N LEU A 97 8.06 -11.52 14.10
CA LEU A 97 6.77 -10.85 13.97
C LEU A 97 6.00 -10.87 15.30
N ARG A 98 5.55 -9.69 15.76
CA ARG A 98 4.74 -9.51 17.00
C ARG A 98 5.40 -10.00 18.30
N LYS A 99 6.67 -10.39 18.29
CA LYS A 99 7.39 -10.73 19.52
C LYS A 99 7.83 -9.45 20.25
N MET A 100 7.91 -9.52 21.57
CA MET A 100 8.36 -8.37 22.38
C MET A 100 9.76 -7.92 21.94
N GLY A 101 9.93 -6.63 21.71
CA GLY A 101 11.18 -6.04 21.23
C GLY A 101 11.43 -6.15 19.72
N SER A 102 10.53 -6.80 18.97
CA SER A 102 10.58 -6.79 17.51
C SER A 102 10.07 -5.47 16.95
N ARG A 103 10.70 -4.98 15.87
CA ARG A 103 10.16 -3.85 15.11
C ARG A 103 9.04 -4.26 14.14
N LEU A 104 8.83 -5.57 13.91
CA LEU A 104 7.78 -6.09 13.04
C LEU A 104 6.48 -6.24 13.82
N GLU A 105 5.75 -5.16 13.95
CA GLU A 105 4.49 -5.11 14.67
C GLU A 105 3.34 -5.73 13.90
N GLY A 106 2.19 -5.87 14.56
CA GLY A 106 0.98 -6.46 13.98
C GLY A 106 0.30 -5.61 12.90
N HIS A 107 0.74 -4.35 12.75
CA HIS A 107 0.36 -3.40 11.71
C HIS A 107 1.58 -2.55 11.37
N PRO A 108 1.66 -1.97 10.14
CA PRO A 108 2.80 -1.14 9.78
C PRO A 108 2.88 0.12 10.63
N VAL A 109 4.07 0.42 11.17
CA VAL A 109 4.29 1.62 12.01
C VAL A 109 5.52 2.37 11.47
N PRO A 110 5.37 3.63 11.03
CA PRO A 110 6.48 4.46 10.61
C PRO A 110 7.44 4.75 11.76
N LYS A 111 8.65 5.15 11.48
CA LYS A 111 9.77 5.39 12.43
C LYS A 111 10.36 4.12 13.04
N ILE A 112 9.56 3.10 13.32
CA ILE A 112 10.04 1.79 13.78
C ILE A 112 10.57 1.00 12.58
N ILE A 113 9.84 1.03 11.47
CA ILE A 113 10.23 0.46 10.17
C ILE A 113 10.43 1.63 9.21
N PRO A 114 11.67 1.91 8.77
CA PRO A 114 11.96 3.12 8.00
C PRO A 114 11.31 3.15 6.60
N TRP A 115 10.91 1.98 6.08
CA TRP A 115 10.28 1.84 4.75
C TRP A 115 8.75 1.97 4.81
N VAL A 116 8.18 2.26 5.97
CA VAL A 116 6.74 2.48 6.16
C VAL A 116 6.48 3.97 6.26
N ASP A 117 5.75 4.51 5.30
CA ASP A 117 5.44 5.95 5.26
C ASP A 117 4.38 6.36 6.30
N VAL A 118 3.38 5.51 6.52
CA VAL A 118 2.21 5.82 7.38
C VAL A 118 1.78 4.62 8.22
N ALA A 119 1.29 4.88 9.42
CA ALA A 119 0.64 3.85 10.22
C ALA A 119 -0.73 3.52 9.63
N THR A 120 -1.02 2.22 9.52
CA THR A 120 -2.32 1.72 9.05
C THR A 120 -2.81 0.60 9.96
N GLY A 121 -4.08 0.21 9.79
CA GLY A 121 -4.74 -0.81 10.61
C GLY A 121 -6.16 -0.40 10.97
N SER A 122 -6.42 0.89 11.16
CA SER A 122 -7.77 1.43 11.11
C SER A 122 -8.20 1.52 9.66
N LEU A 123 -9.17 0.68 9.27
CA LEU A 123 -9.61 0.59 7.88
C LEU A 123 -10.20 1.92 7.40
N GLY A 124 -10.04 2.21 6.11
CA GLY A 124 -10.52 3.42 5.45
C GLY A 124 -9.57 4.61 5.55
N GLN A 125 -8.45 4.53 6.29
CA GLN A 125 -7.53 5.67 6.45
C GLN A 125 -6.43 5.71 5.39
N GLY A 126 -5.91 4.55 4.96
CA GLY A 126 -4.72 4.50 4.12
C GLY A 126 -4.90 5.19 2.77
N LEU A 127 -6.10 5.12 2.16
CA LEU A 127 -6.34 5.80 0.89
C LEU A 127 -6.30 7.32 1.03
N ALA A 128 -6.90 7.87 2.09
CA ALA A 128 -6.88 9.32 2.35
C ALA A 128 -5.45 9.84 2.59
N LEU A 129 -4.62 9.06 3.30
CA LEU A 129 -3.20 9.35 3.47
C LEU A 129 -2.46 9.33 2.11
N GLY A 130 -2.79 8.35 1.26
CA GLY A 130 -2.27 8.27 -0.11
C GLY A 130 -2.65 9.47 -0.96
N VAL A 131 -3.87 9.97 -0.84
CA VAL A 131 -4.33 11.21 -1.50
C VAL A 131 -3.47 12.39 -1.07
N GLY A 132 -3.23 12.55 0.24
CA GLY A 132 -2.37 13.62 0.76
C GLY A 132 -0.96 13.57 0.18
N MET A 133 -0.35 12.37 0.13
CA MET A 133 0.96 12.18 -0.48
C MET A 133 0.96 12.45 -1.98
N ALA A 134 -0.06 12.02 -2.70
CA ALA A 134 -0.17 12.25 -4.13
C ALA A 134 -0.33 13.75 -4.47
N ILE A 135 -1.12 14.49 -3.67
CA ILE A 135 -1.23 15.95 -3.76
C ILE A 135 0.14 16.60 -3.53
N ASN A 136 0.83 16.19 -2.45
CA ASN A 136 2.15 16.73 -2.13
C ASN A 136 3.13 16.52 -3.29
N GLY A 137 3.27 15.28 -3.79
CA GLY A 137 4.16 14.97 -4.90
C GLY A 137 3.84 15.75 -6.16
N LYS A 138 2.55 15.83 -6.52
CA LYS A 138 2.13 16.46 -7.77
C LYS A 138 2.20 17.98 -7.76
N PHE A 139 1.77 18.61 -6.66
CA PHE A 139 1.55 20.07 -6.64
C PHE A 139 2.55 20.85 -5.79
N LEU A 140 3.04 20.28 -4.68
CA LEU A 140 3.97 20.96 -3.78
C LEU A 140 5.42 20.65 -4.13
N ASP A 141 5.83 19.41 -3.98
CA ASP A 141 7.21 19.01 -4.23
C ASP A 141 7.54 18.90 -5.73
N LYS A 142 6.54 18.69 -6.57
CA LYS A 142 6.66 18.47 -8.03
C LYS A 142 7.62 17.32 -8.36
N LEU A 143 7.48 16.23 -7.62
CA LEU A 143 8.28 15.01 -7.73
C LEU A 143 7.52 13.92 -8.50
N ASP A 144 8.26 13.18 -9.33
CA ASP A 144 7.73 12.05 -10.11
C ASP A 144 7.76 10.76 -9.31
N TYR A 145 7.10 10.72 -8.13
CA TYR A 145 6.82 9.49 -7.44
C TYR A 145 5.35 9.09 -7.56
N ARG A 146 5.11 7.81 -7.45
CA ARG A 146 3.78 7.22 -7.48
C ARG A 146 3.35 6.81 -6.10
N VAL A 147 2.05 6.86 -5.87
CA VAL A 147 1.44 6.39 -4.62
C VAL A 147 0.61 5.15 -4.93
N TRP A 148 1.03 4.01 -4.41
CA TRP A 148 0.37 2.73 -4.52
C TRP A 148 -0.36 2.42 -3.21
N VAL A 149 -1.66 2.13 -3.28
CA VAL A 149 -2.47 1.86 -2.08
C VAL A 149 -3.18 0.52 -2.21
N LEU A 150 -2.85 -0.44 -1.33
CA LEU A 150 -3.52 -1.73 -1.26
C LEU A 150 -4.71 -1.65 -0.31
N LEU A 151 -5.92 -1.78 -0.86
CA LEU A 151 -7.20 -1.76 -0.17
C LEU A 151 -7.76 -3.18 0.02
N GLY A 152 -8.60 -3.35 1.04
CA GLY A 152 -9.47 -4.53 1.19
C GLY A 152 -10.92 -4.21 0.81
N ASP A 153 -11.66 -5.23 0.40
CA ASP A 153 -13.07 -5.08 0.02
C ASP A 153 -14.00 -4.79 1.20
N SER A 154 -13.72 -5.34 2.39
CA SER A 154 -14.41 -4.94 3.62
C SER A 154 -14.19 -3.46 3.94
N GLU A 155 -12.99 -2.96 3.66
CA GLU A 155 -12.60 -1.58 3.87
C GLU A 155 -13.40 -0.60 3.01
N MET A 156 -13.92 -1.05 1.87
CA MET A 156 -14.80 -0.25 1.01
C MET A 156 -16.15 0.10 1.65
N ALA A 157 -16.47 -0.46 2.82
CA ALA A 157 -17.62 -0.06 3.62
C ALA A 157 -17.40 1.27 4.35
N GLU A 158 -16.15 1.70 4.51
CA GLU A 158 -15.80 2.97 5.15
C GLU A 158 -16.09 4.15 4.22
N GLY A 159 -16.84 5.15 4.72
CA GLY A 159 -17.17 6.35 3.95
C GLY A 159 -15.95 7.13 3.50
N SER A 160 -14.91 7.17 4.34
CA SER A 160 -13.64 7.86 4.07
C SER A 160 -12.93 7.36 2.80
N VAL A 161 -13.11 6.09 2.41
CA VAL A 161 -12.57 5.56 1.15
C VAL A 161 -13.19 6.28 -0.06
N TRP A 162 -14.51 6.43 -0.06
CA TRP A 162 -15.24 7.09 -1.15
C TRP A 162 -14.97 8.59 -1.18
N GLU A 163 -14.87 9.24 -0.02
CA GLU A 163 -14.45 10.64 0.10
C GLU A 163 -13.04 10.84 -0.46
N ALA A 164 -12.11 9.93 -0.16
CA ALA A 164 -10.75 9.96 -0.69
C ALA A 164 -10.73 9.81 -2.23
N LEU A 165 -11.54 8.90 -2.81
CA LEU A 165 -11.67 8.76 -4.26
C LEU A 165 -12.23 10.04 -4.91
N ALA A 166 -13.26 10.65 -4.32
CA ALA A 166 -13.80 11.93 -4.79
C ALA A 166 -12.74 13.04 -4.77
N CYS A 167 -11.96 13.14 -3.68
CA CYS A 167 -10.88 14.10 -3.54
C CYS A 167 -9.77 13.84 -4.58
N ALA A 168 -9.35 12.58 -4.75
CA ALA A 168 -8.35 12.20 -5.74
C ALA A 168 -8.76 12.58 -7.17
N SER A 169 -10.03 12.35 -7.51
CA SER A 169 -10.60 12.73 -8.80
C SER A 169 -10.64 14.25 -8.98
N HIS A 170 -11.09 14.99 -7.96
CA HIS A 170 -11.12 16.45 -7.98
C HIS A 170 -9.74 17.06 -8.30
N TYR A 171 -8.70 16.55 -7.66
CA TYR A 171 -7.31 16.99 -7.88
C TYR A 171 -6.64 16.29 -9.07
N LYS A 172 -7.33 15.40 -9.80
CA LYS A 172 -6.81 14.68 -10.96
C LYS A 172 -5.50 13.96 -10.65
N LEU A 173 -5.47 13.19 -9.56
CA LEU A 173 -4.26 12.54 -9.06
C LEU A 173 -3.92 11.28 -9.87
N ASP A 174 -3.38 11.46 -11.07
CA ASP A 174 -2.91 10.39 -11.95
C ASP A 174 -1.61 9.73 -11.48
N ASN A 175 -0.99 10.24 -10.43
CA ASN A 175 0.12 9.62 -9.73
C ASN A 175 -0.33 8.70 -8.57
N MET A 176 -1.64 8.47 -8.38
CA MET A 176 -2.20 7.56 -7.38
C MET A 176 -2.88 6.36 -8.02
N ILE A 177 -2.44 5.16 -7.65
CA ILE A 177 -3.00 3.87 -8.09
C ILE A 177 -3.47 3.11 -6.85
N ALA A 178 -4.77 2.95 -6.70
CA ALA A 178 -5.39 2.12 -5.68
C ALA A 178 -5.62 0.71 -6.23
N ILE A 179 -5.34 -0.31 -5.42
CA ILE A 179 -5.49 -1.74 -5.77
C ILE A 179 -6.46 -2.34 -4.76
N LEU A 180 -7.64 -2.70 -5.20
CA LEU A 180 -8.66 -3.34 -4.37
C LEU A 180 -8.48 -4.85 -4.41
N ASP A 181 -8.00 -5.44 -3.32
CA ASP A 181 -7.99 -6.88 -3.09
C ASP A 181 -9.41 -7.35 -2.76
N MET A 182 -10.20 -7.64 -3.81
CA MET A 182 -11.58 -8.05 -3.72
C MET A 182 -11.67 -9.56 -3.49
N ASN A 183 -11.42 -9.99 -2.24
CA ASN A 183 -11.41 -11.40 -1.85
C ASN A 183 -12.73 -11.89 -1.25
N ARG A 184 -13.75 -11.08 -1.20
CA ARG A 184 -15.13 -11.23 -0.73
C ARG A 184 -15.33 -11.49 0.77
N LEU A 185 -14.32 -11.86 1.54
CA LEU A 185 -14.49 -12.25 2.95
C LEU A 185 -13.98 -11.17 3.92
N GLY A 186 -14.88 -10.72 4.79
CA GLY A 186 -14.60 -9.81 5.90
C GLY A 186 -14.00 -10.51 7.12
N GLN A 187 -14.20 -9.90 8.29
CA GLN A 187 -13.87 -10.51 9.59
C GLN A 187 -14.82 -11.66 9.91
N ARG A 188 -16.09 -11.52 9.54
CA ARG A 188 -17.15 -12.53 9.70
C ARG A 188 -18.00 -12.53 8.45
N GLY A 189 -17.92 -13.61 7.71
CA GLY A 189 -18.73 -13.79 6.50
C GLY A 189 -18.35 -12.91 5.32
N GLU A 190 -19.22 -12.91 4.36
CA GLU A 190 -19.06 -12.21 3.09
C GLU A 190 -19.24 -10.70 3.23
N THR A 191 -18.46 -9.96 2.47
CA THR A 191 -18.61 -8.50 2.34
C THR A 191 -19.90 -8.15 1.60
N ALA A 192 -20.40 -6.93 1.79
CA ALA A 192 -21.71 -6.51 1.25
C ALA A 192 -21.84 -6.68 -0.27
N LEU A 193 -20.77 -6.61 -1.02
CA LEU A 193 -20.76 -6.76 -2.48
C LEU A 193 -20.10 -8.06 -2.96
N GLY A 194 -19.49 -8.83 -2.06
CA GLY A 194 -18.81 -10.09 -2.39
C GLY A 194 -17.86 -9.94 -3.58
N TRP A 195 -18.00 -10.80 -4.58
CA TRP A 195 -17.25 -10.73 -5.83
C TRP A 195 -17.96 -9.96 -6.96
N ASN A 196 -18.86 -9.06 -6.63
CA ASN A 196 -19.50 -8.19 -7.63
C ASN A 196 -18.55 -7.04 -8.01
N SER A 197 -17.59 -7.34 -8.89
CA SER A 197 -16.60 -6.36 -9.36
C SER A 197 -17.26 -5.17 -10.05
N ALA A 198 -18.31 -5.40 -10.82
CA ALA A 198 -19.03 -4.36 -11.53
C ALA A 198 -19.61 -3.30 -10.55
N ALA A 199 -20.15 -3.72 -9.40
CA ALA A 199 -20.67 -2.78 -8.41
C ALA A 199 -19.58 -1.89 -7.80
N TYR A 200 -18.39 -2.41 -7.55
CA TYR A 200 -17.24 -1.60 -7.13
C TYR A 200 -16.78 -0.68 -8.25
N ALA A 201 -16.69 -1.19 -9.48
CA ALA A 201 -16.25 -0.45 -10.64
C ALA A 201 -17.18 0.72 -10.97
N GLU A 202 -18.50 0.50 -11.00
CA GLU A 202 -19.49 1.54 -11.27
C GLU A 202 -19.46 2.65 -10.23
N ARG A 203 -19.36 2.30 -8.94
CA ARG A 203 -19.24 3.28 -7.87
C ARG A 203 -17.99 4.11 -8.03
N ALA A 204 -16.82 3.50 -8.24
CA ALA A 204 -15.58 4.23 -8.40
C ALA A 204 -15.57 5.12 -9.65
N LYS A 205 -16.17 4.67 -10.76
CA LYS A 205 -16.36 5.49 -11.97
C LYS A 205 -17.26 6.70 -11.66
N ALA A 206 -18.32 6.54 -10.87
CA ALA A 206 -19.18 7.64 -10.46
C ALA A 206 -18.44 8.68 -9.59
N PHE A 207 -17.39 8.27 -8.86
CA PHE A 207 -16.48 9.16 -8.15
C PHE A 207 -15.35 9.73 -9.05
N GLY A 208 -15.37 9.42 -10.36
CA GLY A 208 -14.44 10.00 -11.36
C GLY A 208 -13.11 9.26 -11.50
N CYS A 209 -13.01 8.02 -11.02
CA CYS A 209 -11.83 7.20 -11.19
C CYS A 209 -11.80 6.48 -12.53
N HIS A 210 -10.61 6.29 -13.10
CA HIS A 210 -10.39 5.27 -14.11
C HIS A 210 -10.34 3.90 -13.43
N VAL A 211 -11.11 2.93 -13.94
CA VAL A 211 -11.24 1.62 -13.30
C VAL A 211 -10.79 0.52 -14.24
N ILE A 212 -10.00 -0.41 -13.70
CA ILE A 212 -9.49 -1.61 -14.40
C ILE A 212 -9.91 -2.83 -13.58
N GLU A 213 -10.63 -3.77 -14.19
CA GLU A 213 -11.08 -5.00 -13.53
C GLU A 213 -10.20 -6.17 -14.00
N ILE A 214 -9.71 -6.99 -13.06
CA ILE A 214 -8.80 -8.11 -13.34
C ILE A 214 -9.08 -9.33 -12.48
N ASN A 215 -8.60 -10.48 -12.94
CA ASN A 215 -8.31 -11.61 -12.06
C ASN A 215 -7.00 -11.33 -11.31
N GLY A 216 -7.07 -11.14 -9.99
CA GLY A 216 -5.93 -10.80 -9.13
C GLY A 216 -4.96 -11.96 -8.85
N HIS A 217 -5.18 -13.13 -9.47
CA HIS A 217 -4.26 -14.27 -9.45
C HIS A 217 -3.65 -14.58 -10.84
N ASP A 218 -4.00 -13.80 -11.86
CA ASP A 218 -3.42 -13.91 -13.20
C ASP A 218 -2.29 -12.89 -13.36
N ILE A 219 -1.06 -13.34 -13.33
CA ILE A 219 0.16 -12.49 -13.41
C ILE A 219 0.15 -11.62 -14.67
N ALA A 220 -0.35 -12.14 -15.80
CA ALA A 220 -0.38 -11.38 -17.05
C ALA A 220 -1.44 -10.26 -17.02
N GLN A 221 -2.62 -10.55 -16.44
CA GLN A 221 -3.65 -9.52 -16.25
C GLN A 221 -3.19 -8.43 -15.27
N ILE A 222 -2.51 -8.80 -14.17
CA ILE A 222 -1.95 -7.84 -13.20
C ILE A 222 -0.91 -6.95 -13.88
N ASP A 223 0.02 -7.55 -14.63
CA ASP A 223 1.07 -6.82 -15.36
C ASP A 223 0.46 -5.81 -16.36
N ASN A 224 -0.50 -6.26 -17.16
CA ASN A 224 -1.21 -5.40 -18.10
C ASN A 224 -1.99 -4.27 -17.41
N ALA A 225 -2.63 -4.56 -16.26
CA ALA A 225 -3.36 -3.57 -15.49
C ALA A 225 -2.44 -2.48 -14.93
N TYR A 226 -1.29 -2.85 -14.36
CA TYR A 226 -0.34 -1.86 -13.85
C TYR A 226 0.25 -1.01 -14.97
N LYS A 227 0.59 -1.63 -16.11
CA LYS A 227 1.03 -0.91 -17.29
C LYS A 227 -0.03 0.07 -17.81
N ALA A 228 -1.28 -0.36 -17.88
CA ALA A 228 -2.40 0.49 -18.30
C ALA A 228 -2.65 1.63 -17.30
N ALA A 229 -2.62 1.33 -15.98
CA ALA A 229 -2.79 2.32 -14.93
C ALA A 229 -1.76 3.46 -15.01
N LEU A 230 -0.51 3.13 -15.35
CA LEU A 230 0.56 4.11 -15.49
C LEU A 230 0.45 4.98 -16.76
N ALA A 231 -0.39 4.60 -17.71
CA ALA A 231 -0.66 5.38 -18.91
C ALA A 231 -1.86 6.34 -18.76
N VAL A 232 -2.63 6.20 -17.68
CA VAL A 232 -3.77 7.09 -17.39
C VAL A 232 -3.26 8.46 -16.97
N THR A 233 -3.89 9.49 -17.53
CA THR A 233 -3.59 10.89 -17.20
C THR A 233 -4.85 11.62 -16.73
N GLY A 234 -4.67 12.50 -15.75
CA GLY A 234 -5.74 13.38 -15.27
C GLY A 234 -6.83 12.70 -14.43
N GLN A 235 -6.68 11.43 -14.07
CA GLN A 235 -7.62 10.68 -13.23
C GLN A 235 -6.86 9.75 -12.29
N PRO A 236 -7.30 9.54 -11.03
CA PRO A 236 -6.80 8.44 -10.20
C PRO A 236 -7.27 7.10 -10.76
N VAL A 237 -6.48 6.06 -10.51
CA VAL A 237 -6.82 4.70 -10.96
C VAL A 237 -7.23 3.83 -9.79
N LEU A 238 -8.33 3.08 -9.96
CA LEU A 238 -8.70 1.96 -9.10
C LEU A 238 -8.63 0.65 -9.89
N ILE A 239 -7.77 -0.26 -9.47
CA ILE A 239 -7.71 -1.62 -10.00
C ILE A 239 -8.57 -2.50 -9.09
N VAL A 240 -9.67 -3.04 -9.61
CA VAL A 240 -10.52 -3.99 -8.92
C VAL A 240 -10.02 -5.39 -9.23
N ALA A 241 -9.27 -5.97 -8.31
CA ALA A 241 -8.66 -7.28 -8.47
C ALA A 241 -9.50 -8.35 -7.75
N LYS A 242 -10.16 -9.20 -8.52
CA LYS A 242 -10.85 -10.38 -7.97
C LYS A 242 -9.82 -11.39 -7.48
N THR A 243 -9.81 -11.63 -6.17
CA THR A 243 -8.89 -12.54 -5.51
C THR A 243 -9.64 -13.55 -4.65
N GLU A 244 -8.91 -14.44 -4.02
CA GLU A 244 -9.41 -15.44 -3.11
C GLU A 244 -8.68 -15.34 -1.77
N LYS A 245 -9.41 -15.12 -0.68
CA LYS A 245 -8.82 -15.08 0.66
C LYS A 245 -8.24 -16.43 1.03
N GLY A 246 -6.97 -16.45 1.51
CA GLY A 246 -6.29 -17.69 1.83
C GLY A 246 -5.90 -18.53 0.60
N HIS A 247 -5.72 -17.90 -0.56
CA HIS A 247 -5.42 -18.53 -1.84
C HIS A 247 -4.21 -19.48 -1.80
N GLY A 248 -4.35 -20.60 -2.49
CA GLY A 248 -3.28 -21.61 -2.66
C GLY A 248 -3.32 -22.76 -1.67
N ILE A 249 -4.19 -22.72 -0.64
CA ILE A 249 -4.31 -23.78 0.36
C ILE A 249 -5.79 -24.15 0.54
N PRO A 250 -6.22 -25.39 0.23
CA PRO A 250 -7.64 -25.81 0.35
C PRO A 250 -8.26 -25.56 1.71
N LEU A 251 -7.46 -25.65 2.78
CA LEU A 251 -7.90 -25.43 4.15
C LEU A 251 -8.44 -24.00 4.39
N THR A 252 -7.88 -23.01 3.71
CA THR A 252 -8.16 -21.58 3.97
C THR A 252 -8.75 -20.87 2.77
N ALA A 253 -8.57 -21.43 1.56
CA ALA A 253 -8.98 -20.80 0.32
C ALA A 253 -10.49 -20.58 0.31
N ASN A 254 -10.89 -19.29 0.28
CA ASN A 254 -12.30 -18.88 0.26
C ASN A 254 -13.13 -19.45 1.43
N GLN A 255 -12.49 -19.75 2.58
CA GLN A 255 -13.16 -20.24 3.76
C GLN A 255 -13.36 -19.12 4.79
N ASP A 256 -14.58 -19.09 5.39
CA ASP A 256 -14.88 -18.18 6.49
C ASP A 256 -14.12 -18.57 7.78
N ASN A 257 -14.14 -17.68 8.78
CA ASN A 257 -13.53 -17.87 10.10
C ASN A 257 -12.00 -18.02 10.11
N TRP A 258 -11.32 -17.60 9.03
CA TRP A 258 -9.86 -17.55 8.96
C TRP A 258 -9.28 -16.13 9.02
N HIS A 259 -10.12 -15.11 9.23
CA HIS A 259 -9.62 -13.74 9.40
C HIS A 259 -8.92 -13.59 10.76
N GLY A 260 -7.68 -13.16 10.76
CA GLY A 260 -6.90 -12.96 11.98
C GLY A 260 -6.51 -14.24 12.72
N LYS A 261 -6.66 -15.40 12.09
CA LYS A 261 -6.35 -16.71 12.67
C LYS A 261 -5.10 -17.28 12.01
N PRO A 262 -3.99 -17.47 12.74
CA PRO A 262 -2.81 -18.16 12.25
C PRO A 262 -3.10 -19.65 12.12
N LEU A 263 -2.30 -20.35 11.29
CA LEU A 263 -2.33 -21.79 11.22
C LEU A 263 -1.59 -22.42 12.43
N SER A 264 -1.99 -23.64 12.83
CA SER A 264 -1.16 -24.42 13.75
C SER A 264 0.16 -24.83 13.08
N ALA A 265 1.13 -25.29 13.84
CA ALA A 265 2.42 -25.74 13.29
C ALA A 265 2.23 -26.86 12.26
N GLU A 266 1.34 -27.82 12.53
CA GLU A 266 1.02 -28.93 11.63
C GLU A 266 0.33 -28.44 10.36
N GLN A 267 -0.67 -27.58 10.51
CA GLN A 267 -1.38 -26.97 9.37
C GLN A 267 -0.44 -26.12 8.51
N ALA A 268 0.47 -25.38 9.12
CA ALA A 268 1.47 -24.59 8.41
C ALA A 268 2.46 -25.46 7.64
N ALA A 269 2.93 -26.56 8.25
CA ALA A 269 3.83 -27.49 7.58
C ALA A 269 3.18 -28.13 6.32
N GLU A 270 1.92 -28.54 6.42
CA GLU A 270 1.17 -29.05 5.28
C GLU A 270 0.93 -27.97 4.21
N ALA A 271 0.52 -26.79 4.62
CA ALA A 271 0.29 -25.64 3.75
C ALA A 271 1.57 -25.24 2.97
N ILE A 272 2.70 -25.17 3.65
CA ILE A 272 4.00 -24.87 3.05
C ILE A 272 4.38 -25.96 2.02
N LYS A 273 4.15 -27.23 2.35
CA LYS A 273 4.37 -28.34 1.43
C LYS A 273 3.49 -28.23 0.18
N LEU A 274 2.21 -27.92 0.33
CA LEU A 274 1.27 -27.70 -0.79
C LEU A 274 1.69 -26.54 -1.68
N LEU A 275 2.24 -25.50 -1.08
CA LEU A 275 2.80 -24.34 -1.79
C LEU A 275 4.19 -24.62 -2.40
N GLY A 276 4.72 -25.85 -2.31
CA GLY A 276 6.01 -26.25 -2.91
C GLY A 276 7.24 -25.99 -2.04
N GLY A 277 7.06 -25.78 -0.73
CA GLY A 277 8.15 -25.60 0.22
C GLY A 277 8.61 -24.16 0.40
N THR A 278 9.62 -23.98 1.22
CA THR A 278 10.29 -22.69 1.45
C THR A 278 11.24 -22.36 0.30
N SER A 279 11.37 -21.09 -0.02
CA SER A 279 12.35 -20.56 -0.97
C SER A 279 12.97 -19.25 -0.40
N ASP A 280 14.06 -18.82 -0.98
CA ASP A 280 14.77 -17.60 -0.58
C ASP A 280 15.10 -16.76 -1.82
N ILE A 281 14.05 -16.34 -2.51
CA ILE A 281 14.15 -15.50 -3.69
C ILE A 281 14.38 -14.07 -3.25
N SER A 282 15.46 -13.48 -3.72
CA SER A 282 15.73 -12.05 -3.57
C SER A 282 15.34 -11.30 -4.83
N VAL A 283 14.79 -10.11 -4.65
CA VAL A 283 14.34 -9.23 -5.72
C VAL A 283 15.08 -7.90 -5.66
N LYS A 284 15.70 -7.52 -6.76
CA LYS A 284 16.20 -6.15 -6.92
C LYS A 284 15.05 -5.27 -7.40
N VAL A 285 14.50 -4.48 -6.49
CA VAL A 285 13.46 -3.49 -6.81
C VAL A 285 14.09 -2.39 -7.67
N ALA A 286 13.31 -1.85 -8.61
CA ALA A 286 13.78 -0.78 -9.47
C ALA A 286 14.16 0.47 -8.66
N MET A 287 15.28 1.07 -9.01
CA MET A 287 15.68 2.31 -8.35
C MET A 287 14.82 3.48 -8.84
N PRO A 288 14.45 4.42 -7.96
CA PRO A 288 13.85 5.68 -8.39
C PRO A 288 14.83 6.49 -9.25
N PRO A 289 14.34 7.46 -10.05
CA PRO A 289 15.22 8.33 -10.82
C PRO A 289 16.21 9.06 -9.91
N GLU A 290 17.45 9.23 -10.36
CA GLU A 290 18.41 10.07 -9.65
C GLU A 290 17.96 11.53 -9.70
N MET A 291 18.13 12.24 -8.60
CA MET A 291 17.87 13.68 -8.55
C MET A 291 18.72 14.38 -9.63
N PRO A 292 18.10 15.11 -10.56
CA PRO A 292 18.84 16.15 -11.25
C PRO A 292 19.32 17.15 -10.18
N SER A 293 20.64 17.32 -10.04
CA SER A 293 21.34 18.17 -9.06
C SER A 293 20.40 19.02 -8.19
N LYS A 294 20.31 18.70 -6.90
CA LYS A 294 19.42 19.27 -5.86
C LYS A 294 18.13 19.85 -6.46
N PRO A 295 16.92 19.30 -6.16
CA PRO A 295 15.73 20.10 -6.35
C PRO A 295 16.08 21.46 -5.72
N GLN A 296 15.92 22.52 -6.43
CA GLN A 296 15.56 23.74 -5.74
C GLN A 296 14.24 23.36 -5.05
N LEU A 297 14.32 22.87 -3.82
CA LEU A 297 13.25 23.09 -2.87
C LEU A 297 12.89 24.53 -3.18
N SER A 298 11.71 24.73 -3.78
CA SER A 298 11.18 26.08 -4.05
C SER A 298 11.49 26.84 -2.80
N ALA A 299 12.42 27.77 -2.88
CA ALA A 299 13.21 28.30 -1.78
C ALA A 299 12.32 28.31 -0.55
N GLY A 300 12.49 27.28 0.27
CA GLY A 300 11.56 27.00 1.35
C GLY A 300 11.54 28.29 2.11
N ILE A 301 10.39 28.80 2.34
CA ILE A 301 10.13 30.04 3.05
C ILE A 301 11.44 30.67 3.56
N THR A 302 12.21 31.28 2.67
CA THR A 302 13.27 32.22 3.03
C THR A 302 12.56 33.54 3.34
N GLY A 303 11.49 33.43 4.13
CA GLY A 303 10.87 34.58 4.70
C GLY A 303 11.86 35.23 5.61
N SER A 304 12.64 36.14 5.07
CA SER A 304 13.35 37.17 5.85
C SER A 304 12.33 38.19 6.38
N GLY A 305 11.05 37.94 6.17
CA GLY A 305 9.95 38.76 6.65
C GLY A 305 9.82 38.65 8.18
N LYS A 306 9.80 39.76 8.88
CA LYS A 306 9.41 39.75 10.30
C LYS A 306 7.95 39.31 10.38
N PHE A 307 7.70 38.18 11.07
CA PHE A 307 6.35 37.76 11.43
C PHE A 307 5.72 38.88 12.26
N ILE A 308 4.68 39.53 11.72
CA ILE A 308 3.92 40.54 12.42
C ILE A 308 2.73 39.87 13.07
N VAL A 309 2.77 39.74 14.40
CA VAL A 309 1.65 39.18 15.15
C VAL A 309 0.43 40.10 14.96
N PRO A 310 -0.73 39.58 14.49
CA PRO A 310 -1.94 40.37 14.42
C PRO A 310 -2.32 40.95 15.79
N SER A 311 -2.67 42.22 15.86
CA SER A 311 -3.13 42.88 17.08
C SER A 311 -4.57 43.34 16.90
N TYR A 312 -5.36 43.24 17.96
CA TYR A 312 -6.78 43.58 17.95
C TYR A 312 -7.07 44.67 18.98
N SER A 313 -7.82 45.66 18.59
CA SER A 313 -8.24 46.76 19.48
C SER A 313 -9.50 46.44 20.30
N GLY A 314 -10.10 45.26 20.08
CA GLY A 314 -11.32 44.81 20.75
C GLY A 314 -11.49 43.29 20.65
N PRO A 315 -12.60 42.76 21.14
CA PRO A 315 -12.91 41.34 21.03
C PRO A 315 -12.91 40.88 19.56
N ALA A 316 -12.19 39.78 19.26
CA ALA A 316 -12.19 39.15 17.96
C ALA A 316 -12.67 37.69 18.09
N ALA A 317 -13.39 37.17 17.10
CA ALA A 317 -13.76 35.77 17.08
C ALA A 317 -12.50 34.92 16.91
N THR A 318 -12.37 33.84 17.68
CA THR A 318 -11.19 32.95 17.66
C THR A 318 -10.88 32.46 16.25
N ARG A 319 -11.90 32.11 15.44
CA ARG A 319 -11.73 31.68 14.06
C ARG A 319 -11.10 32.72 13.15
N GLU A 320 -11.46 34.00 13.35
CA GLU A 320 -10.92 35.14 12.59
C GLU A 320 -9.48 35.41 12.99
N ALA A 321 -9.22 35.50 14.31
CA ALA A 321 -7.88 35.64 14.83
C ALA A 321 -6.92 34.52 14.39
N TYR A 322 -7.40 33.28 14.34
CA TYR A 322 -6.64 32.16 13.82
C TYR A 322 -6.33 32.32 12.33
N GLY A 323 -7.32 32.69 11.52
CA GLY A 323 -7.14 32.97 10.09
C GLY A 323 -6.12 34.07 9.81
N ASP A 324 -6.19 35.18 10.57
CA ASP A 324 -5.24 36.28 10.46
C ASP A 324 -3.81 35.87 10.85
N ALA A 325 -3.67 35.06 11.90
CA ALA A 325 -2.37 34.51 12.31
C ALA A 325 -1.76 33.61 11.23
N LEU A 326 -2.56 32.70 10.62
CA LEU A 326 -2.11 31.86 9.51
C LEU A 326 -1.72 32.68 8.28
N LYS A 327 -2.51 33.73 7.94
CA LYS A 327 -2.18 34.62 6.84
C LYS A 327 -0.88 35.35 7.10
N ALA A 328 -0.68 35.90 8.32
CA ALA A 328 0.55 36.57 8.69
C ALA A 328 1.79 35.65 8.60
N LEU A 329 1.65 34.40 9.04
CA LEU A 329 2.69 33.37 8.92
C LEU A 329 3.00 33.02 7.44
N GLY A 330 1.99 32.92 6.60
CA GLY A 330 2.16 32.57 5.19
C GLY A 330 2.68 33.71 4.31
N THR A 331 2.71 34.94 4.82
CA THR A 331 3.23 36.14 4.13
C THR A 331 4.60 36.60 4.66
N ALA A 332 5.08 36.03 5.73
CA ALA A 332 6.40 36.28 6.31
C ALA A 332 7.47 35.44 5.67
#